data_a8cf30dc2ea53daa49ae96d0ab75e082
#
_entry.id   a8cf30dc2ea53daa49ae96d0ab75e082
#
_cell.length_a   1.000
_cell.length_b   1.000
_cell.length_c   1.000
_cell.angle_alpha   90.00
_cell.angle_beta   90.00
_cell.angle_gamma   90.00
#
_symmetry.space_group_name_H-M   'P 1'
#
loop_
_entity.id
_entity.type
_entity.pdbx_description
1 polymer ?
#
loop_
_entity_poly.entity_id
_entity_poly.type
_entity_poly.pdbx_seq_one_letter_code
_entity_poly.pdbx_strand_id
1 'polypeptide(L)'
;MRFTWDIFCCVIDNFGDIGVTWRLARQLAAEFDQEVRLWVDDLQAFCRLCPEANTEMSVQTVQGVALHHWQQEWQPVPAADIVIEAFACQLPPAYIESMAQRSSPPLWLNLEYLSAEDWVGGCHGLPSPQAGGLLKFFFFPGFTSQTGGLLRETGLIEQRLSFQQDRTLRLSFLQRIGVTLQSNTRLISLFAYENPGLASWLEALATGEQATLLLVPKGRIVADLQAWLGLDQLVAGDVHTCGLLTVQIIPFLSQQDYDRLLWSCDLNIVRGEDSFVRAQWAGRPFLWHIYAQQENAHMHKLEAFLKLYTEGLTPAAKNALQTQWRTWNMGEENKKNWQILLDNLPELTIHAENWCQQLAKQTNISTALIQSHLNWLKCANINTIHPSSSGH
;
A
#
# COMPACT_ATOMS: atom_id res chain seq x y z
N MET A 1 -15.55 23.09 0.66
CA MET A 1 -16.15 22.93 2.00
C MET A 1 -15.22 22.05 2.80
N ARG A 2 -14.98 22.41 4.06
CA ARG A 2 -14.15 21.65 4.97
C ARG A 2 -15.04 20.81 5.87
N PHE A 3 -14.80 19.50 5.91
CA PHE A 3 -15.53 18.54 6.72
C PHE A 3 -14.59 17.85 7.70
N THR A 4 -15.17 17.28 8.75
CA THR A 4 -14.43 16.48 9.73
C THR A 4 -14.42 15.01 9.33
N TRP A 5 -13.25 14.37 9.43
CA TRP A 5 -13.03 12.97 9.09
C TRP A 5 -12.44 12.23 10.28
N ASP A 6 -13.00 11.08 10.60
CA ASP A 6 -12.40 10.13 11.52
C ASP A 6 -12.00 8.87 10.74
N ILE A 7 -10.71 8.53 10.78
CA ILE A 7 -10.16 7.31 10.17
C ILE A 7 -9.68 6.42 11.30
N PHE A 8 -10.30 5.26 11.47
CA PHE A 8 -9.92 4.27 12.46
C PHE A 8 -9.10 3.17 11.80
N CYS A 9 -7.95 2.83 12.40
CA CYS A 9 -7.04 1.81 11.92
C CYS A 9 -6.53 0.94 13.07
N CYS A 10 -6.82 -0.37 13.02
CA CYS A 10 -6.12 -1.37 13.81
C CYS A 10 -4.95 -1.92 13.00
N VAL A 11 -3.78 -2.02 13.62
CA VAL A 11 -2.56 -2.50 12.96
C VAL A 11 -2.50 -4.02 13.03
N ILE A 12 -2.76 -4.71 11.92
CA ILE A 12 -2.69 -6.17 11.80
C ILE A 12 -1.42 -6.59 11.06
N ASP A 13 -1.14 -6.02 9.88
CA ASP A 13 0.09 -6.25 9.11
C ASP A 13 1.09 -5.11 9.33
N ASN A 14 1.65 -5.02 10.53
CA ASN A 14 2.71 -4.07 10.94
C ASN A 14 2.63 -2.67 10.30
N PHE A 15 2.99 -2.54 9.01
CA PHE A 15 3.06 -1.26 8.30
C PHE A 15 2.08 -1.16 7.12
N GLY A 16 1.40 -2.25 6.76
CA GLY A 16 0.46 -2.25 5.62
C GLY A 16 -0.74 -1.36 5.87
N ASP A 17 -1.51 -1.70 6.89
CA ASP A 17 -2.78 -1.03 7.22
C ASP A 17 -2.55 0.44 7.59
N ILE A 18 -1.59 0.68 8.47
CA ILE A 18 -1.28 2.03 8.93
C ILE A 18 -0.59 2.87 7.85
N GLY A 19 0.15 2.23 6.93
CA GLY A 19 0.77 2.91 5.79
C GLY A 19 -0.25 3.49 4.84
N VAL A 20 -1.28 2.72 4.51
CA VAL A 20 -2.40 3.16 3.66
C VAL A 20 -3.19 4.27 4.33
N THR A 21 -3.62 4.06 5.59
CA THR A 21 -4.45 5.04 6.31
C THR A 21 -3.71 6.34 6.59
N TRP A 22 -2.40 6.29 6.88
CA TRP A 22 -1.58 7.49 7.06
C TRP A 22 -1.42 8.29 5.77
N ARG A 23 -1.17 7.63 4.63
CA ARG A 23 -1.13 8.34 3.33
C ARG A 23 -2.47 8.98 3.01
N LEU A 24 -3.58 8.25 3.22
CA LEU A 24 -4.92 8.74 2.99
C LEU A 24 -5.23 9.96 3.86
N ALA A 25 -4.96 9.88 5.16
CA ALA A 25 -5.19 10.97 6.10
C ALA A 25 -4.44 12.24 5.71
N ARG A 26 -3.15 12.11 5.37
CA ARG A 26 -2.33 13.24 4.91
C ARG A 26 -2.85 13.83 3.60
N GLN A 27 -3.23 12.98 2.65
CA GLN A 27 -3.74 13.45 1.36
C GLN A 27 -5.04 14.22 1.53
N LEU A 28 -5.99 13.74 2.35
CA LEU A 28 -7.23 14.43 2.65
C LEU A 28 -6.99 15.78 3.32
N ALA A 29 -6.05 15.84 4.26
CA ALA A 29 -5.72 17.09 4.94
C ALA A 29 -5.01 18.09 4.02
N ALA A 30 -3.97 17.65 3.28
CA ALA A 30 -3.10 18.54 2.52
C ALA A 30 -3.67 18.96 1.16
N GLU A 31 -4.35 18.05 0.45
CA GLU A 31 -4.82 18.30 -0.92
C GLU A 31 -6.29 18.72 -0.99
N PHE A 32 -7.10 18.33 0.01
CA PHE A 32 -8.54 18.62 0.03
C PHE A 32 -8.95 19.55 1.17
N ASP A 33 -8.00 20.07 1.96
CA ASP A 33 -8.24 20.96 3.12
C ASP A 33 -9.29 20.38 4.08
N GLN A 34 -9.21 19.08 4.38
CA GLN A 34 -10.11 18.43 5.30
C GLN A 34 -9.54 18.41 6.73
N GLU A 35 -10.41 18.39 7.74
CA GLU A 35 -10.03 18.21 9.13
C GLU A 35 -10.04 16.72 9.48
N VAL A 36 -8.84 16.12 9.60
CA VAL A 36 -8.69 14.67 9.70
C VAL A 36 -8.16 14.29 11.07
N ARG A 37 -8.87 13.39 11.76
CA ARG A 37 -8.40 12.65 12.94
C ARG A 37 -8.10 11.21 12.53
N LEU A 38 -6.88 10.78 12.77
CA LEU A 38 -6.45 9.39 12.56
C LEU A 38 -6.32 8.70 13.91
N TRP A 39 -7.12 7.67 14.13
CA TRP A 39 -7.15 6.85 15.33
C TRP A 39 -6.37 5.57 15.11
N VAL A 40 -5.33 5.34 15.91
CA VAL A 40 -4.37 4.23 15.74
C VAL A 40 -4.21 3.50 17.07
N ASP A 41 -4.29 2.18 17.06
CA ASP A 41 -4.11 1.33 18.24
C ASP A 41 -2.63 1.07 18.57
N ASP A 42 -1.72 1.08 17.58
CA ASP A 42 -0.27 0.89 17.76
C ASP A 42 0.53 2.13 17.35
N LEU A 43 0.73 3.05 18.32
CA LEU A 43 1.58 4.23 18.10
C LEU A 43 3.06 3.89 17.89
N GLN A 44 3.55 2.75 18.38
CA GLN A 44 4.95 2.37 18.16
C GLN A 44 5.19 2.00 16.70
N ALA A 45 4.26 1.25 16.09
CA ALA A 45 4.29 0.96 14.66
C ALA A 45 4.16 2.26 13.84
N PHE A 46 3.25 3.15 14.24
CA PHE A 46 3.08 4.46 13.57
C PHE A 46 4.35 5.31 13.60
N CYS A 47 5.00 5.46 14.75
CA CYS A 47 6.23 6.27 14.88
C CYS A 47 7.40 5.76 14.04
N ARG A 48 7.41 4.48 13.64
CA ARG A 48 8.40 3.97 12.68
C ARG A 48 8.15 4.50 11.26
N LEU A 49 6.89 4.67 10.86
CA LEU A 49 6.51 5.29 9.58
C LEU A 49 6.65 6.80 9.60
N CYS A 50 6.38 7.42 10.75
CA CYS A 50 6.40 8.85 10.97
C CYS A 50 7.24 9.20 12.21
N PRO A 51 8.57 9.33 12.06
CA PRO A 51 9.46 9.62 13.18
C PRO A 51 9.23 10.98 13.88
N GLU A 52 8.43 11.85 13.28
CA GLU A 52 8.02 13.13 13.86
C GLU A 52 6.98 12.93 14.99
N ALA A 53 6.29 11.80 15.01
CA ALA A 53 5.31 11.47 16.04
C ALA A 53 5.98 11.00 17.32
N ASN A 54 5.31 11.26 18.46
CA ASN A 54 5.77 10.90 19.80
C ASN A 54 4.86 9.82 20.41
N THR A 55 5.44 8.70 20.82
CA THR A 55 4.72 7.58 21.46
C THR A 55 4.11 7.92 22.81
N GLU A 56 4.63 8.94 23.50
CA GLU A 56 4.17 9.37 24.83
C GLU A 56 2.92 10.29 24.77
N MET A 57 2.59 10.79 23.58
CA MET A 57 1.47 11.69 23.38
C MET A 57 0.26 10.93 22.82
N SER A 58 -0.81 10.83 23.62
CA SER A 58 -2.06 10.20 23.17
C SER A 58 -2.81 11.00 22.09
N VAL A 59 -2.58 12.32 22.04
CA VAL A 59 -3.13 13.21 21.01
C VAL A 59 -2.04 14.18 20.56
N GLN A 60 -1.82 14.28 19.25
CA GLN A 60 -0.83 15.18 18.66
C GLN A 60 -1.20 15.53 17.22
N THR A 61 -0.68 16.64 16.72
CA THR A 61 -0.85 17.02 15.30
C THR A 61 0.46 16.77 14.55
N VAL A 62 0.40 15.95 13.51
CA VAL A 62 1.55 15.63 12.67
C VAL A 62 1.16 15.81 11.20
N GLN A 63 1.93 16.59 10.45
CA GLN A 63 1.70 16.87 9.02
C GLN A 63 0.23 17.26 8.69
N GLY A 64 -0.40 18.06 9.57
CA GLY A 64 -1.78 18.53 9.38
C GLY A 64 -2.88 17.54 9.78
N VAL A 65 -2.52 16.36 10.27
CA VAL A 65 -3.45 15.32 10.76
C VAL A 65 -3.44 15.29 12.28
N ALA A 66 -4.60 15.28 12.92
CA ALA A 66 -4.74 15.03 14.35
C ALA A 66 -4.64 13.52 14.61
N LEU A 67 -3.48 13.09 15.10
CA LEU A 67 -3.21 11.70 15.47
C LEU A 67 -3.70 11.43 16.88
N HIS A 68 -4.50 10.40 17.03
CA HIS A 68 -5.05 9.93 18.30
C HIS A 68 -4.63 8.50 18.58
N HIS A 69 -4.13 8.23 19.77
CA HIS A 69 -3.91 6.86 20.23
C HIS A 69 -5.26 6.25 20.62
N TRP A 70 -5.66 5.22 19.90
CA TRP A 70 -6.88 4.49 20.16
C TRP A 70 -6.63 3.43 21.25
N GLN A 71 -7.06 3.75 22.47
CA GLN A 71 -6.91 2.86 23.63
C GLN A 71 -8.20 2.09 23.94
N GLN A 72 -8.11 1.03 24.72
CA GLN A 72 -9.25 0.23 25.15
C GLN A 72 -10.28 1.07 25.94
N GLU A 73 -9.80 2.00 26.77
CA GLU A 73 -10.66 2.94 27.47
C GLU A 73 -11.00 4.12 26.54
N TRP A 74 -12.16 4.01 25.90
CA TRP A 74 -12.64 5.03 24.98
C TRP A 74 -13.11 6.27 25.71
N GLN A 75 -12.53 7.41 25.37
CA GLN A 75 -13.04 8.71 25.81
C GLN A 75 -14.08 9.23 24.82
N PRO A 76 -15.30 9.62 25.26
CA PRO A 76 -16.33 10.12 24.37
C PRO A 76 -15.87 11.34 23.59
N VAL A 77 -16.01 11.28 22.26
CA VAL A 77 -15.75 12.40 21.36
C VAL A 77 -16.93 12.56 20.40
N PRO A 78 -17.22 13.80 19.94
CA PRO A 78 -18.22 14.01 18.90
C PRO A 78 -17.80 13.27 17.63
N ALA A 79 -18.76 12.54 17.03
CA ALA A 79 -18.51 11.85 15.77
C ALA A 79 -18.29 12.85 14.62
N ALA A 80 -17.39 12.53 13.72
CA ALA A 80 -17.08 13.31 12.53
C ALA A 80 -18.21 13.27 11.48
N ASP A 81 -18.11 14.09 10.43
CA ASP A 81 -19.06 14.09 9.30
C ASP A 81 -18.88 12.86 8.43
N ILE A 82 -17.65 12.39 8.32
CA ILE A 82 -17.28 11.16 7.60
C ILE A 82 -16.47 10.26 8.55
N VAL A 83 -16.86 9.00 8.62
CA VAL A 83 -16.20 7.98 9.44
C VAL A 83 -15.72 6.85 8.55
N ILE A 84 -14.42 6.59 8.57
CA ILE A 84 -13.80 5.47 7.88
C ILE A 84 -13.37 4.42 8.90
N GLU A 85 -13.94 3.23 8.79
CA GLU A 85 -13.52 2.01 9.43
C GLU A 85 -12.57 1.30 8.47
N ALA A 86 -11.26 1.37 8.70
CA ALA A 86 -10.30 0.78 7.79
C ALA A 86 -10.12 -0.71 8.06
N PHE A 87 -10.20 -1.52 7.02
CA PHE A 87 -9.90 -2.96 7.03
C PHE A 87 -10.76 -3.73 8.05
N ALA A 88 -12.04 -3.35 8.14
CA ALA A 88 -13.03 -3.94 9.06
C ALA A 88 -12.60 -3.89 10.54
N CYS A 89 -11.81 -2.90 10.97
CA CYS A 89 -11.57 -2.66 12.38
C CYS A 89 -12.92 -2.31 13.06
N GLN A 90 -13.16 -2.80 14.26
CA GLN A 90 -14.42 -2.57 14.97
C GLN A 90 -14.36 -1.23 15.71
N LEU A 91 -15.27 -0.32 15.39
CA LEU A 91 -15.38 0.96 16.11
C LEU A 91 -15.81 0.76 17.57
N PRO A 92 -15.37 1.65 18.49
CA PRO A 92 -15.87 1.64 19.86
C PRO A 92 -17.40 1.77 19.90
N PRO A 93 -18.13 0.96 20.69
CA PRO A 93 -19.60 1.05 20.78
C PRO A 93 -20.10 2.44 21.13
N ALA A 94 -19.46 3.13 22.06
CA ALA A 94 -19.82 4.50 22.45
C ALA A 94 -19.61 5.52 21.31
N TYR A 95 -18.69 5.26 20.39
CA TYR A 95 -18.54 6.10 19.19
C TYR A 95 -19.69 5.87 18.20
N ILE A 96 -20.12 4.61 18.02
CA ILE A 96 -21.29 4.27 17.19
C ILE A 96 -22.55 4.92 17.77
N GLU A 97 -22.72 4.92 19.10
CA GLU A 97 -23.82 5.62 19.75
C GLU A 97 -23.76 7.13 19.49
N SER A 98 -22.57 7.74 19.57
CA SER A 98 -22.37 9.15 19.23
C SER A 98 -22.75 9.47 17.77
N MET A 99 -22.44 8.56 16.83
CA MET A 99 -22.87 8.69 15.43
C MET A 99 -24.40 8.66 15.29
N ALA A 100 -25.07 7.74 15.99
CA ALA A 100 -26.53 7.59 15.95
C ALA A 100 -27.30 8.78 16.61
N GLN A 101 -26.67 9.47 17.55
CA GLN A 101 -27.24 10.63 18.22
C GLN A 101 -27.14 11.94 17.44
N ARG A 102 -26.39 11.96 16.33
CA ARG A 102 -26.28 13.15 15.49
C ARG A 102 -27.62 13.45 14.81
N SER A 103 -27.95 14.72 14.69
CA SER A 103 -29.13 15.20 13.94
C SER A 103 -29.07 14.84 12.45
N SER A 104 -27.85 14.77 11.92
CA SER A 104 -27.54 14.24 10.58
C SER A 104 -26.53 13.11 10.74
N PRO A 105 -26.89 11.86 10.42
CA PRO A 105 -25.98 10.74 10.50
C PRO A 105 -24.73 10.97 9.62
N PRO A 106 -23.54 10.54 10.06
CA PRO A 106 -22.34 10.66 9.26
C PRO A 106 -22.38 9.71 8.06
N LEU A 107 -21.58 10.00 7.03
CA LEU A 107 -21.24 8.99 6.06
C LEU A 107 -20.28 7.99 6.71
N TRP A 108 -20.72 6.74 6.91
CA TRP A 108 -19.89 5.68 7.47
C TRP A 108 -19.44 4.73 6.37
N LEU A 109 -18.11 4.64 6.18
CA LEU A 109 -17.49 3.82 5.17
C LEU A 109 -16.64 2.71 5.81
N ASN A 110 -16.77 1.49 5.32
CA ASN A 110 -15.78 0.44 5.54
C ASN A 110 -14.81 0.44 4.38
N LEU A 111 -13.60 0.93 4.62
CA LEU A 111 -12.51 0.88 3.64
C LEU A 111 -11.92 -0.53 3.64
N GLU A 112 -12.24 -1.27 2.60
CA GLU A 112 -11.81 -2.65 2.41
C GLU A 112 -10.39 -2.76 1.88
N TYR A 113 -9.81 -3.97 1.98
CA TYR A 113 -8.54 -4.28 1.34
C TYR A 113 -8.63 -4.21 -0.18
N LEU A 114 -7.54 -3.76 -0.79
CA LEU A 114 -7.40 -3.73 -2.25
C LEU A 114 -7.58 -5.12 -2.86
N SER A 115 -8.43 -5.23 -3.89
CA SER A 115 -8.60 -6.44 -4.66
C SER A 115 -8.84 -6.15 -6.15
N ALA A 116 -8.38 -7.08 -6.98
CA ALA A 116 -8.66 -7.13 -8.41
C ALA A 116 -9.71 -8.18 -8.79
N GLU A 117 -10.36 -8.79 -7.81
CA GLU A 117 -11.37 -9.83 -8.01
C GLU A 117 -12.64 -9.24 -8.65
N ASP A 118 -13.25 -9.96 -9.59
CA ASP A 118 -14.38 -9.48 -10.40
C ASP A 118 -15.62 -9.08 -9.55
N TRP A 119 -15.84 -9.72 -8.38
CA TRP A 119 -16.98 -9.44 -7.50
C TRP A 119 -16.90 -8.09 -6.78
N VAL A 120 -15.71 -7.53 -6.62
CA VAL A 120 -15.47 -6.30 -5.85
C VAL A 120 -16.25 -5.11 -6.40
N GLY A 121 -16.30 -4.97 -7.74
CA GLY A 121 -17.05 -3.90 -8.38
C GLY A 121 -18.54 -3.95 -8.08
N GLY A 122 -19.11 -5.15 -7.92
CA GLY A 122 -20.52 -5.32 -7.55
C GLY A 122 -20.83 -5.04 -6.07
N CYS A 123 -19.81 -5.05 -5.21
CA CYS A 123 -19.96 -4.80 -3.77
C CYS A 123 -19.59 -3.34 -3.39
N HIS A 124 -18.84 -2.64 -4.22
CA HIS A 124 -18.45 -1.25 -3.96
C HIS A 124 -19.67 -0.33 -3.86
N GLY A 125 -19.77 0.42 -2.78
CA GLY A 125 -20.85 1.34 -2.50
C GLY A 125 -22.16 0.70 -1.99
N LEU A 126 -22.21 -0.64 -1.79
CA LEU A 126 -23.39 -1.27 -1.21
C LEU A 126 -23.55 -0.89 0.26
N PRO A 127 -24.79 -0.60 0.69
CA PRO A 127 -25.10 -0.31 2.08
C PRO A 127 -25.19 -1.60 2.92
N SER A 128 -24.76 -1.48 4.17
CA SER A 128 -24.95 -2.46 5.24
C SER A 128 -25.67 -1.80 6.41
N PRO A 129 -26.95 -2.13 6.66
CA PRO A 129 -27.70 -1.59 7.79
C PRO A 129 -27.04 -1.95 9.12
N GLN A 130 -26.95 -0.95 10.02
CA GLN A 130 -26.35 -1.08 11.34
C GLN A 130 -27.35 -0.73 12.43
N ALA A 131 -27.00 -1.00 13.69
CA ALA A 131 -27.82 -0.60 14.84
C ALA A 131 -28.02 0.93 14.89
N GLY A 132 -29.11 1.38 15.50
CA GLY A 132 -29.43 2.80 15.63
C GLY A 132 -29.82 3.49 14.32
N GLY A 133 -30.18 2.75 13.27
CA GLY A 133 -30.61 3.31 11.98
C GLY A 133 -29.45 3.82 11.12
N LEU A 134 -28.22 3.52 11.48
CA LEU A 134 -27.03 3.88 10.71
C LEU A 134 -26.88 2.99 9.46
N LEU A 135 -26.26 3.55 8.42
CA LEU A 135 -25.87 2.82 7.22
C LEU A 135 -24.35 2.88 7.08
N LYS A 136 -23.72 1.72 6.98
CA LYS A 136 -22.30 1.57 6.62
C LYS A 136 -22.20 1.14 5.17
N PHE A 137 -21.32 1.78 4.40
CA PHE A 137 -21.13 1.46 2.99
C PHE A 137 -19.77 0.81 2.77
N PHE A 138 -19.72 -0.22 1.95
CA PHE A 138 -18.46 -0.84 1.56
C PHE A 138 -17.74 0.05 0.54
N PHE A 139 -16.48 0.35 0.80
CA PHE A 139 -15.62 1.11 -0.10
C PHE A 139 -14.39 0.30 -0.46
N PHE A 140 -14.37 -0.23 -1.68
CA PHE A 140 -13.27 -1.06 -2.18
C PHE A 140 -12.31 -0.23 -3.01
N PRO A 141 -11.01 -0.14 -2.61
CA PRO A 141 -9.94 0.23 -3.54
C PRO A 141 -9.85 -0.80 -4.67
N GLY A 142 -9.41 -0.38 -5.85
CA GLY A 142 -9.31 -1.32 -6.96
C GLY A 142 -8.80 -0.68 -8.24
N PHE A 143 -8.82 -1.47 -9.31
CA PHE A 143 -8.15 -1.19 -10.58
C PHE A 143 -9.11 -0.83 -11.71
N THR A 144 -10.40 -0.73 -11.43
CA THR A 144 -11.44 -0.50 -12.43
C THR A 144 -12.27 0.73 -12.08
N SER A 145 -13.03 1.26 -13.04
CA SER A 145 -13.97 2.37 -12.82
C SER A 145 -15.14 2.03 -11.90
N GLN A 146 -15.32 0.76 -11.54
CA GLN A 146 -16.35 0.29 -10.62
C GLN A 146 -15.89 0.24 -9.16
N THR A 147 -14.68 0.70 -8.88
CA THR A 147 -14.06 0.71 -7.55
C THR A 147 -13.58 2.11 -7.19
N GLY A 148 -13.13 2.30 -5.94
CA GLY A 148 -12.67 3.60 -5.44
C GLY A 148 -11.30 4.06 -5.95
N GLY A 149 -10.67 3.30 -6.86
CA GLY A 149 -9.34 3.61 -7.38
C GLY A 149 -8.21 3.33 -6.38
N LEU A 150 -7.04 3.86 -6.65
CA LEU A 150 -5.83 3.66 -5.86
C LEU A 150 -5.38 4.96 -5.20
N LEU A 151 -4.64 4.83 -4.09
CA LEU A 151 -4.04 5.96 -3.39
C LEU A 151 -2.90 6.55 -4.25
N ARG A 152 -3.04 7.82 -4.61
CA ARG A 152 -2.11 8.56 -5.44
C ARG A 152 -2.18 10.04 -5.11
N GLU A 153 -1.09 10.58 -4.61
CA GLU A 153 -0.95 12.01 -4.32
C GLU A 153 -0.86 12.83 -5.61
N THR A 154 -1.33 14.07 -5.55
CA THR A 154 -1.22 15.01 -6.66
C THR A 154 0.25 15.25 -7.02
N GLY A 155 0.58 15.20 -8.31
CA GLY A 155 1.94 15.39 -8.80
C GLY A 155 2.89 14.20 -8.59
N LEU A 156 2.42 13.05 -8.07
CA LEU A 156 3.28 11.88 -7.82
C LEU A 156 3.97 11.37 -9.10
N ILE A 157 3.22 11.29 -10.19
CA ILE A 157 3.76 10.77 -11.47
C ILE A 157 4.80 11.71 -12.05
N GLU A 158 4.54 13.01 -12.01
CA GLU A 158 5.46 14.07 -12.47
C GLU A 158 6.75 14.07 -11.63
N GLN A 159 6.64 13.95 -10.31
CA GLN A 159 7.79 13.85 -9.40
C GLN A 159 8.62 12.58 -9.70
N ARG A 160 7.96 11.45 -9.92
CA ARG A 160 8.64 10.20 -10.29
C ARG A 160 9.39 10.36 -11.62
N LEU A 161 8.73 10.89 -12.66
CA LEU A 161 9.34 11.06 -13.98
C LEU A 161 10.56 11.98 -13.92
N SER A 162 10.43 13.12 -13.23
CA SER A 162 11.56 14.04 -13.03
C SER A 162 12.72 13.37 -12.31
N PHE A 163 12.43 12.61 -11.25
CA PHE A 163 13.44 11.88 -10.49
C PHE A 163 14.14 10.80 -11.33
N GLN A 164 13.40 10.03 -12.12
CA GLN A 164 13.95 8.94 -12.94
C GLN A 164 14.76 9.45 -14.14
N GLN A 165 14.43 10.63 -14.67
CA GLN A 165 15.17 11.27 -15.77
C GLN A 165 16.45 11.95 -15.29
N ASP A 166 16.51 12.39 -14.05
CA ASP A 166 17.68 13.06 -13.48
C ASP A 166 18.60 12.06 -12.75
N ARG A 167 19.66 11.64 -13.45
CA ARG A 167 20.68 10.75 -12.87
C ARG A 167 21.31 11.31 -11.59
N THR A 168 21.44 12.62 -11.47
CA THR A 168 22.05 13.27 -10.29
C THR A 168 21.14 13.13 -9.08
N LEU A 169 19.84 13.36 -9.24
CA LEU A 169 18.86 13.17 -8.16
C LEU A 169 18.84 11.72 -7.68
N ARG A 170 18.84 10.76 -8.61
CA ARG A 170 18.88 9.32 -8.28
C ARG A 170 20.15 8.97 -7.49
N LEU A 171 21.32 9.37 -7.97
CA LEU A 171 22.60 9.08 -7.30
C LEU A 171 22.72 9.76 -5.93
N SER A 172 22.31 11.02 -5.82
CA SER A 172 22.30 11.75 -4.54
C SER A 172 21.36 11.09 -3.52
N PHE A 173 20.19 10.62 -3.95
CA PHE A 173 19.28 9.87 -3.09
C PHE A 173 19.92 8.55 -2.60
N LEU A 174 20.48 7.74 -3.51
CA LEU A 174 21.13 6.49 -3.16
C LEU A 174 22.30 6.72 -2.18
N GLN A 175 23.13 7.72 -2.44
CA GLN A 175 24.23 8.09 -1.54
C GLN A 175 23.72 8.51 -0.15
N ARG A 176 22.62 9.25 -0.07
CA ARG A 176 22.01 9.67 1.20
C ARG A 176 21.54 8.50 2.06
N ILE A 177 21.08 7.42 1.44
CA ILE A 177 20.72 6.18 2.14
C ILE A 177 21.89 5.19 2.28
N GLY A 178 23.13 5.65 2.02
CA GLY A 178 24.36 4.87 2.20
C GLY A 178 24.67 3.89 1.06
N VAL A 179 24.06 4.06 -0.12
CA VAL A 179 24.22 3.16 -1.26
C VAL A 179 25.17 3.76 -2.29
N THR A 180 26.20 2.99 -2.67
CA THR A 180 27.11 3.33 -3.77
C THR A 180 26.83 2.40 -4.96
N LEU A 181 26.35 2.97 -6.06
CA LEU A 181 25.99 2.20 -7.26
C LEU A 181 27.20 2.12 -8.22
N GLN A 182 27.61 0.91 -8.55
CA GLN A 182 28.62 0.65 -9.58
C GLN A 182 28.02 0.63 -10.98
N SER A 183 28.85 0.87 -12.00
CA SER A 183 28.44 0.80 -13.41
C SER A 183 27.96 -0.61 -13.76
N ASN A 184 26.94 -0.71 -14.62
CA ASN A 184 26.38 -1.97 -15.12
C ASN A 184 25.84 -2.94 -14.02
N THR A 185 25.55 -2.42 -12.84
CA THR A 185 24.93 -3.19 -11.76
C THR A 185 23.42 -3.05 -11.83
N ARG A 186 22.70 -4.19 -11.85
CA ARG A 186 21.26 -4.22 -11.67
C ARG A 186 20.91 -3.88 -10.23
N LEU A 187 19.97 -2.99 -10.02
CA LEU A 187 19.51 -2.59 -8.70
C LEU A 187 18.13 -3.20 -8.43
N ILE A 188 18.03 -4.00 -7.37
CA ILE A 188 16.77 -4.63 -6.95
C ILE A 188 16.44 -4.19 -5.52
N SER A 189 15.20 -3.80 -5.25
CA SER A 189 14.71 -3.66 -3.87
C SER A 189 14.02 -4.94 -3.42
N LEU A 190 14.29 -5.38 -2.19
CA LEU A 190 13.66 -6.54 -1.56
C LEU A 190 13.01 -6.14 -0.25
N PHE A 191 11.70 -5.97 -0.26
CA PHE A 191 10.89 -5.78 0.93
C PHE A 191 9.77 -6.83 0.93
N ALA A 192 10.00 -7.94 1.62
CA ALA A 192 9.17 -9.15 1.55
C ALA A 192 8.89 -9.73 2.94
N TYR A 193 7.94 -10.67 3.01
CA TYR A 193 7.78 -11.57 4.15
C TYR A 193 8.85 -12.66 4.10
N GLU A 194 8.93 -13.50 5.12
CA GLU A 194 9.76 -14.70 5.14
C GLU A 194 9.42 -15.58 3.94
N ASN A 195 10.43 -16.16 3.29
CA ASN A 195 10.24 -16.93 2.07
C ASN A 195 11.20 -18.13 2.00
N PRO A 196 10.70 -19.38 2.12
CA PRO A 196 11.52 -20.58 2.02
C PRO A 196 12.29 -20.70 0.69
N GLY A 197 11.77 -20.15 -0.40
CA GLY A 197 12.41 -20.12 -1.71
C GLY A 197 13.51 -19.07 -1.87
N LEU A 198 13.75 -18.22 -0.85
CA LEU A 198 14.70 -17.10 -0.95
C LEU A 198 16.12 -17.56 -1.28
N ALA A 199 16.60 -18.62 -0.62
CA ALA A 199 17.96 -19.11 -0.81
C ALA A 199 18.25 -19.47 -2.28
N SER A 200 17.35 -20.19 -2.94
CA SER A 200 17.50 -20.57 -4.35
C SER A 200 17.51 -19.35 -5.29
N TRP A 201 16.75 -18.31 -4.96
CA TRP A 201 16.74 -17.05 -5.70
C TRP A 201 18.03 -16.24 -5.52
N LEU A 202 18.55 -16.16 -4.29
CA LEU A 202 19.83 -15.50 -4.00
C LEU A 202 21.00 -16.21 -4.71
N GLU A 203 21.00 -17.55 -4.75
CA GLU A 203 21.96 -18.33 -5.52
C GLU A 203 21.86 -18.05 -7.03
N ALA A 204 20.64 -17.89 -7.56
CA ALA A 204 20.45 -17.51 -8.95
C ALA A 204 21.05 -16.13 -9.26
N LEU A 205 20.93 -15.17 -8.35
CA LEU A 205 21.55 -13.85 -8.49
C LEU A 205 23.07 -13.91 -8.34
N ALA A 206 23.58 -14.70 -7.39
CA ALA A 206 25.01 -14.84 -7.13
C ALA A 206 25.77 -15.51 -8.29
N THR A 207 25.11 -16.45 -9.00
CA THR A 207 25.66 -17.21 -10.12
C THR A 207 25.17 -16.75 -11.50
N GLY A 208 24.46 -15.64 -11.56
CA GLY A 208 23.87 -15.08 -12.78
C GLY A 208 24.90 -14.46 -13.73
N GLU A 209 24.44 -13.73 -14.73
CA GLU A 209 25.29 -13.12 -15.77
C GLU A 209 25.60 -11.64 -15.52
N GLN A 210 24.85 -10.99 -14.64
CA GLN A 210 24.97 -9.55 -14.37
C GLN A 210 25.14 -9.28 -12.88
N ALA A 211 26.09 -8.39 -12.54
CA ALA A 211 26.25 -7.90 -11.18
C ALA A 211 24.93 -7.30 -10.68
N THR A 212 24.51 -7.71 -9.50
CA THR A 212 23.24 -7.28 -8.86
C THR A 212 23.52 -6.72 -7.48
N LEU A 213 23.01 -5.53 -7.21
CA LEU A 213 22.95 -4.94 -5.88
C LEU A 213 21.52 -5.07 -5.35
N LEU A 214 21.35 -5.87 -4.31
CA LEU A 214 20.08 -6.10 -3.63
C LEU A 214 19.99 -5.18 -2.41
N LEU A 215 19.07 -4.22 -2.45
CA LEU A 215 18.80 -3.30 -1.36
C LEU A 215 17.66 -3.86 -0.50
N VAL A 216 17.95 -4.08 0.77
CA VAL A 216 17.00 -4.71 1.70
C VAL A 216 16.71 -3.75 2.86
N PRO A 217 15.56 -3.06 2.86
CA PRO A 217 15.10 -2.34 4.03
C PRO A 217 14.92 -3.30 5.22
N LYS A 218 15.22 -2.81 6.43
CA LYS A 218 14.99 -3.60 7.64
C LYS A 218 13.54 -4.11 7.68
N GLY A 219 13.36 -5.43 7.75
CA GLY A 219 12.04 -6.08 7.71
C GLY A 219 12.14 -7.58 7.99
N ARG A 220 11.03 -8.28 7.82
CA ARG A 220 10.89 -9.71 8.17
C ARG A 220 11.84 -10.63 7.38
N ILE A 221 12.06 -10.34 6.10
CA ILE A 221 12.94 -11.13 5.21
C ILE A 221 14.41 -11.15 5.64
N VAL A 222 14.84 -10.24 6.53
CA VAL A 222 16.22 -10.15 6.99
C VAL A 222 16.65 -11.42 7.73
N ALA A 223 15.73 -12.10 8.41
CA ALA A 223 16.03 -13.36 9.10
C ALA A 223 16.44 -14.47 8.10
N ASP A 224 15.78 -14.57 6.97
CA ASP A 224 16.11 -15.56 5.93
C ASP A 224 17.46 -15.23 5.25
N LEU A 225 17.77 -13.93 5.09
CA LEU A 225 19.08 -13.48 4.60
C LEU A 225 20.20 -13.83 5.59
N GLN A 226 19.98 -13.66 6.90
CA GLN A 226 20.92 -14.07 7.95
C GLN A 226 21.22 -15.56 7.85
N ALA A 227 20.17 -16.39 7.74
CA ALA A 227 20.31 -17.84 7.60
C ALA A 227 21.11 -18.22 6.33
N TRP A 228 20.83 -17.57 5.20
CA TRP A 228 21.54 -17.85 3.94
C TRP A 228 23.02 -17.41 3.99
N LEU A 229 23.31 -16.26 4.60
CA LEU A 229 24.69 -15.76 4.76
C LEU A 229 25.46 -16.45 5.87
N GLY A 230 24.82 -17.25 6.73
CA GLY A 230 25.43 -17.87 7.91
C GLY A 230 25.82 -16.86 8.98
N LEU A 231 25.03 -15.80 9.16
CA LEU A 231 25.31 -14.71 10.08
C LEU A 231 24.26 -14.67 11.22
N ASP A 232 24.70 -14.35 12.42
CA ASP A 232 23.82 -14.20 13.56
C ASP A 232 23.01 -12.89 13.57
N GLN A 233 23.55 -11.85 12.94
CA GLN A 233 22.94 -10.54 12.90
C GLN A 233 23.24 -9.80 11.59
N LEU A 234 22.25 -9.05 11.09
CA LEU A 234 22.40 -8.06 10.03
C LEU A 234 21.82 -6.73 10.47
N VAL A 235 22.57 -5.65 10.29
CA VAL A 235 22.16 -4.29 10.65
C VAL A 235 22.22 -3.35 9.46
N ALA A 236 21.55 -2.23 9.55
CA ALA A 236 21.59 -1.22 8.49
C ALA A 236 23.04 -0.73 8.27
N GLY A 237 23.47 -0.73 7.01
CA GLY A 237 24.82 -0.43 6.57
C GLY A 237 25.65 -1.66 6.21
N ASP A 238 25.26 -2.86 6.64
CA ASP A 238 25.98 -4.09 6.29
C ASP A 238 25.90 -4.36 4.79
N VAL A 239 27.06 -4.78 4.23
CA VAL A 239 27.22 -5.12 2.81
C VAL A 239 27.95 -6.46 2.70
N HIS A 240 27.33 -7.40 2.02
CA HIS A 240 27.89 -8.76 1.81
C HIS A 240 27.84 -9.12 0.33
N THR A 241 28.96 -9.63 -0.19
CA THR A 241 29.07 -10.03 -1.60
C THR A 241 29.28 -11.52 -1.73
N CYS A 242 28.45 -12.17 -2.54
CA CYS A 242 28.52 -13.58 -2.90
C CYS A 242 28.44 -13.70 -4.45
N GLY A 243 29.56 -14.02 -5.10
CA GLY A 243 29.62 -14.06 -6.57
C GLY A 243 29.27 -12.71 -7.19
N LEU A 244 28.25 -12.67 -8.05
CA LEU A 244 27.75 -11.45 -8.69
C LEU A 244 26.66 -10.74 -7.88
N LEU A 245 26.26 -11.27 -6.74
CA LEU A 245 25.28 -10.66 -5.85
C LEU A 245 25.98 -9.89 -4.72
N THR A 246 25.64 -8.62 -4.58
CA THR A 246 25.91 -7.83 -3.37
C THR A 246 24.60 -7.53 -2.66
N VAL A 247 24.49 -7.92 -1.40
CA VAL A 247 23.34 -7.62 -0.52
C VAL A 247 23.72 -6.45 0.37
N GLN A 248 22.90 -5.43 0.41
CA GLN A 248 23.07 -4.29 1.31
C GLN A 248 21.82 -4.07 2.15
N ILE A 249 21.98 -4.10 3.47
CA ILE A 249 20.90 -3.76 4.40
C ILE A 249 20.82 -2.24 4.51
N ILE A 250 19.66 -1.67 4.21
CA ILE A 250 19.43 -0.23 4.32
C ILE A 250 18.53 0.09 5.52
N PRO A 251 18.61 1.31 6.06
CA PRO A 251 17.71 1.75 7.13
C PRO A 251 16.25 1.60 6.74
N PHE A 252 15.36 1.57 7.74
CA PHE A 252 13.94 1.77 7.49
C PHE A 252 13.73 3.17 6.92
N LEU A 253 12.99 3.28 5.83
CA LEU A 253 12.81 4.53 5.10
C LEU A 253 11.45 5.17 5.42
N SER A 254 11.39 6.49 5.38
CA SER A 254 10.10 7.20 5.32
C SER A 254 9.32 6.78 4.08
N GLN A 255 8.00 6.94 4.09
CA GLN A 255 7.17 6.59 2.93
C GLN A 255 7.62 7.30 1.64
N GLN A 256 8.04 8.55 1.74
CA GLN A 256 8.54 9.31 0.58
C GLN A 256 9.88 8.78 0.07
N ASP A 257 10.79 8.40 0.96
CA ASP A 257 12.07 7.82 0.57
C ASP A 257 11.94 6.39 0.07
N TYR A 258 10.95 5.65 0.59
CA TYR A 258 10.60 4.34 0.05
C TYR A 258 10.08 4.44 -1.40
N ASP A 259 9.27 5.45 -1.70
CA ASP A 259 8.86 5.72 -3.08
C ASP A 259 10.09 5.98 -3.98
N ARG A 260 11.03 6.82 -3.55
CA ARG A 260 12.28 7.09 -4.28
C ARG A 260 13.16 5.85 -4.43
N LEU A 261 13.18 4.95 -3.44
CA LEU A 261 13.86 3.65 -3.55
C LEU A 261 13.26 2.83 -4.70
N LEU A 262 11.93 2.69 -4.74
CA LEU A 262 11.24 1.96 -5.80
C LEU A 262 11.48 2.59 -7.19
N TRP A 263 11.53 3.92 -7.26
CA TRP A 263 11.83 4.65 -8.50
C TRP A 263 13.29 4.46 -8.95
N SER A 264 14.18 4.20 -8.02
CA SER A 264 15.63 4.02 -8.28
C SER A 264 15.97 2.62 -8.79
N CYS A 265 15.17 1.61 -8.47
CA CYS A 265 15.48 0.22 -8.77
C CYS A 265 15.01 -0.20 -10.17
N ASP A 266 15.69 -1.21 -10.73
CA ASP A 266 15.33 -1.80 -12.03
C ASP A 266 14.20 -2.82 -11.86
N LEU A 267 14.08 -3.43 -10.68
CA LEU A 267 13.03 -4.35 -10.29
C LEU A 267 12.75 -4.23 -8.78
N ASN A 268 11.48 -4.36 -8.40
CA ASN A 268 11.04 -4.23 -7.01
C ASN A 268 10.32 -5.49 -6.54
N ILE A 269 10.74 -6.06 -5.41
CA ILE A 269 9.97 -7.08 -4.71
C ILE A 269 9.35 -6.41 -3.51
N VAL A 270 8.02 -6.39 -3.47
CA VAL A 270 7.23 -5.65 -2.47
C VAL A 270 6.23 -6.55 -1.77
N ARG A 271 5.76 -6.16 -0.59
CA ARG A 271 4.81 -6.91 0.21
C ARG A 271 3.63 -6.06 0.67
N GLY A 272 2.60 -6.72 1.18
CA GLY A 272 1.44 -6.06 1.75
C GLY A 272 0.69 -5.21 0.73
N GLU A 273 -0.01 -4.16 1.17
CA GLU A 273 -0.87 -3.36 0.30
C GLU A 273 -0.24 -2.01 -0.08
N ASP A 274 0.25 -1.21 0.88
CA ASP A 274 0.84 0.12 0.57
C ASP A 274 2.00 -0.01 -0.42
N SER A 275 3.00 -0.86 -0.12
CA SER A 275 4.16 -1.01 -1.01
C SER A 275 3.81 -1.62 -2.37
N PHE A 276 2.77 -2.46 -2.45
CA PHE A 276 2.25 -2.98 -3.71
C PHE A 276 1.66 -1.87 -4.60
N VAL A 277 0.86 -0.97 -4.02
CA VAL A 277 0.36 0.20 -4.75
C VAL A 277 1.51 1.11 -5.19
N ARG A 278 2.48 1.33 -4.32
CA ARG A 278 3.65 2.19 -4.63
C ARG A 278 4.55 1.62 -5.72
N ALA A 279 4.71 0.30 -5.78
CA ALA A 279 5.47 -0.37 -6.86
C ALA A 279 4.83 -0.14 -8.23
N GLN A 280 3.51 -0.10 -8.31
CA GLN A 280 2.80 0.21 -9.55
C GLN A 280 3.04 1.66 -9.99
N TRP A 281 3.01 2.61 -9.05
CA TRP A 281 3.33 4.01 -9.33
C TRP A 281 4.82 4.24 -9.66
N ALA A 282 5.71 3.31 -9.33
CA ALA A 282 7.12 3.40 -9.72
C ALA A 282 7.32 3.23 -11.23
N GLY A 283 6.39 2.62 -11.98
CA GLY A 283 6.52 2.34 -13.40
C GLY A 283 7.71 1.44 -13.70
N ARG A 284 8.07 0.54 -12.79
CA ARG A 284 9.16 -0.43 -12.88
C ARG A 284 8.61 -1.83 -12.73
N PRO A 285 9.23 -2.85 -13.32
CA PRO A 285 8.89 -4.24 -13.06
C PRO A 285 8.88 -4.51 -11.57
N PHE A 286 7.90 -5.28 -11.13
CA PHE A 286 7.80 -5.63 -9.71
C PHE A 286 7.24 -7.04 -9.53
N LEU A 287 7.42 -7.57 -8.31
CA LEU A 287 6.85 -8.80 -7.83
C LEU A 287 6.15 -8.52 -6.51
N TRP A 288 4.93 -8.96 -6.37
CA TRP A 288 4.15 -8.82 -5.15
C TRP A 288 4.22 -10.08 -4.30
N HIS A 289 4.77 -9.95 -3.09
CA HIS A 289 4.66 -10.96 -2.05
C HIS A 289 3.41 -10.66 -1.23
N ILE A 290 2.31 -11.30 -1.56
CA ILE A 290 1.03 -11.10 -0.90
C ILE A 290 1.05 -11.68 0.52
N TYR A 291 0.32 -11.06 1.45
CA TYR A 291 0.19 -11.58 2.82
C TYR A 291 -0.49 -12.96 2.82
N ALA A 292 0.19 -13.96 3.34
CA ALA A 292 -0.31 -15.32 3.38
C ALA A 292 -1.56 -15.43 4.29
N GLN A 293 -2.63 -15.97 3.75
CA GLN A 293 -3.89 -16.22 4.46
C GLN A 293 -4.13 -17.72 4.58
N GLN A 294 -5.01 -18.12 5.52
CA GLN A 294 -5.39 -19.51 5.69
C GLN A 294 -5.99 -20.08 4.40
N GLU A 295 -5.81 -21.38 4.19
CA GLU A 295 -6.32 -22.11 3.01
C GLU A 295 -5.90 -21.53 1.66
N ASN A 296 -4.77 -20.78 1.62
CA ASN A 296 -4.26 -20.11 0.41
C ASN A 296 -5.26 -19.15 -0.26
N ALA A 297 -6.19 -18.55 0.50
CA ALA A 297 -7.18 -17.60 -0.02
C ALA A 297 -6.51 -16.38 -0.70
N HIS A 298 -5.31 -15.99 -0.25
CA HIS A 298 -4.52 -14.93 -0.89
C HIS A 298 -4.14 -15.24 -2.34
N MET A 299 -4.06 -16.51 -2.74
CA MET A 299 -3.74 -16.89 -4.13
C MET A 299 -4.84 -16.49 -5.11
N HIS A 300 -6.11 -16.47 -4.69
CA HIS A 300 -7.20 -15.98 -5.54
C HIS A 300 -7.03 -14.49 -5.86
N LYS A 301 -6.65 -13.67 -4.87
CA LYS A 301 -6.33 -12.25 -5.08
C LYS A 301 -5.13 -12.07 -6.01
N LEU A 302 -4.09 -12.89 -5.83
CA LEU A 302 -2.91 -12.87 -6.69
C LEU A 302 -3.28 -13.18 -8.14
N GLU A 303 -4.06 -14.24 -8.38
CA GLU A 303 -4.48 -14.64 -9.72
C GLU A 303 -5.38 -13.61 -10.39
N ALA A 304 -6.31 -13.01 -9.63
CA ALA A 304 -7.16 -11.94 -10.14
C ALA A 304 -6.33 -10.74 -10.61
N PHE A 305 -5.34 -10.33 -9.82
CA PHE A 305 -4.43 -9.25 -10.21
C PHE A 305 -3.54 -9.66 -11.40
N LEU A 306 -2.96 -10.85 -11.40
CA LEU A 306 -2.14 -11.35 -12.52
C LEU A 306 -2.93 -11.40 -13.82
N LYS A 307 -4.20 -11.83 -13.79
CA LYS A 307 -5.08 -11.83 -14.96
C LYS A 307 -5.17 -10.43 -15.57
N LEU A 308 -5.39 -9.42 -14.74
CA LEU A 308 -5.52 -8.02 -15.14
C LEU A 308 -4.17 -7.42 -15.57
N TYR A 309 -3.14 -7.57 -14.73
CA TYR A 309 -1.83 -6.95 -14.95
C TYR A 309 -1.10 -7.50 -16.17
N THR A 310 -1.32 -8.76 -16.54
CA THR A 310 -0.63 -9.38 -17.68
C THR A 310 -1.35 -9.22 -19.03
N GLU A 311 -2.42 -8.43 -19.08
CA GLU A 311 -3.07 -8.08 -20.34
C GLU A 311 -2.11 -7.27 -21.23
N GLY A 312 -2.06 -7.66 -22.52
CA GLY A 312 -1.20 -6.99 -23.51
C GLY A 312 0.26 -7.45 -23.53
N LEU A 313 0.70 -8.33 -22.62
CA LEU A 313 2.01 -8.97 -22.71
C LEU A 313 2.02 -10.08 -23.76
N THR A 314 3.20 -10.32 -24.38
CA THR A 314 3.42 -11.52 -25.18
C THR A 314 3.22 -12.78 -24.35
N PRO A 315 2.86 -13.93 -24.97
CA PRO A 315 2.71 -15.18 -24.24
C PRO A 315 3.96 -15.58 -23.42
N ALA A 316 5.16 -15.28 -23.93
CA ALA A 316 6.42 -15.56 -23.26
C ALA A 316 6.58 -14.72 -21.98
N ALA A 317 6.45 -13.40 -22.09
CA ALA A 317 6.56 -12.48 -20.96
C ALA A 317 5.45 -12.71 -19.91
N LYS A 318 4.21 -12.95 -20.36
CA LYS A 318 3.08 -13.31 -19.50
C LYS A 318 3.36 -14.55 -18.69
N ASN A 319 3.79 -15.65 -19.34
CA ASN A 319 4.07 -16.90 -18.66
C ASN A 319 5.25 -16.74 -17.68
N ALA A 320 6.32 -16.05 -18.09
CA ALA A 320 7.47 -15.78 -17.24
C ALA A 320 7.07 -15.06 -15.95
N LEU A 321 6.28 -13.98 -16.08
CA LEU A 321 5.83 -13.18 -14.95
C LEU A 321 4.90 -13.98 -14.02
N GLN A 322 3.87 -14.63 -14.58
CA GLN A 322 2.90 -15.40 -13.81
C GLN A 322 3.56 -16.57 -13.07
N THR A 323 4.47 -17.30 -13.74
CA THR A 323 5.19 -18.41 -13.11
C THR A 323 6.07 -17.91 -11.98
N GLN A 324 6.85 -16.84 -12.20
CA GLN A 324 7.72 -16.29 -11.15
C GLN A 324 6.92 -15.80 -9.94
N TRP A 325 5.79 -15.13 -10.13
CA TRP A 325 4.97 -14.65 -9.03
C TRP A 325 4.35 -15.79 -8.22
N ARG A 326 3.85 -16.84 -8.89
CA ARG A 326 3.31 -18.03 -8.20
C ARG A 326 4.39 -18.75 -7.41
N THR A 327 5.52 -19.06 -8.06
CA THR A 327 6.67 -19.73 -7.43
C THR A 327 7.16 -18.95 -6.20
N TRP A 328 7.27 -17.61 -6.31
CA TRP A 328 7.66 -16.76 -5.17
C TRP A 328 6.66 -16.83 -4.02
N ASN A 329 5.36 -16.71 -4.29
CA ASN A 329 4.32 -16.71 -3.27
C ASN A 329 4.06 -18.11 -2.66
N MET A 330 4.46 -19.17 -3.35
CA MET A 330 4.45 -20.54 -2.83
C MET A 330 5.71 -20.89 -2.03
N GLY A 331 6.73 -20.04 -2.04
CA GLY A 331 8.01 -20.29 -1.38
C GLY A 331 8.83 -21.42 -2.03
N GLU A 332 8.64 -21.64 -3.32
CA GLU A 332 9.28 -22.72 -4.07
C GLU A 332 10.64 -22.30 -4.65
N GLU A 333 11.43 -23.29 -5.07
CA GLU A 333 12.67 -23.04 -5.83
C GLU A 333 12.38 -22.29 -7.12
N ASN A 334 13.10 -21.19 -7.37
CA ASN A 334 12.77 -20.30 -8.47
C ASN A 334 13.94 -19.89 -9.38
N LYS A 335 15.11 -20.52 -9.25
CA LYS A 335 16.31 -20.18 -10.03
C LYS A 335 16.07 -20.16 -11.55
N LYS A 336 15.43 -21.20 -12.10
CA LYS A 336 15.13 -21.29 -13.53
C LYS A 336 14.09 -20.25 -13.96
N ASN A 337 13.04 -20.09 -13.18
CA ASN A 337 11.97 -19.15 -13.49
C ASN A 337 12.46 -17.70 -13.43
N TRP A 338 13.40 -17.42 -12.54
CA TRP A 338 14.04 -16.11 -12.44
C TRP A 338 14.80 -15.73 -13.71
N GLN A 339 15.61 -16.64 -14.28
CA GLN A 339 16.31 -16.35 -15.51
C GLN A 339 15.34 -16.07 -16.67
N ILE A 340 14.28 -16.86 -16.80
CA ILE A 340 13.25 -16.63 -17.82
C ILE A 340 12.56 -15.26 -17.62
N LEU A 341 12.33 -14.83 -16.38
CA LEU A 341 11.81 -13.49 -16.09
C LEU A 341 12.79 -12.41 -16.56
N LEU A 342 14.09 -12.57 -16.28
CA LEU A 342 15.12 -11.61 -16.68
C LEU A 342 15.25 -11.47 -18.20
N ASP A 343 15.10 -12.56 -18.95
CA ASP A 343 15.13 -12.56 -20.41
C ASP A 343 13.97 -11.73 -21.00
N ASN A 344 12.86 -11.61 -20.27
CA ASN A 344 11.69 -10.81 -20.64
C ASN A 344 11.66 -9.41 -20.00
N LEU A 345 12.67 -9.04 -19.21
CA LEU A 345 12.69 -7.78 -18.45
C LEU A 345 12.52 -6.52 -19.31
N PRO A 346 13.08 -6.44 -20.54
CA PRO A 346 12.85 -5.28 -21.40
C PRO A 346 11.36 -5.04 -21.72
N GLU A 347 10.62 -6.09 -22.07
CA GLU A 347 9.18 -6.00 -22.33
C GLU A 347 8.42 -5.65 -21.05
N LEU A 348 8.76 -6.30 -19.92
CA LEU A 348 8.14 -6.03 -18.63
C LEU A 348 8.37 -4.59 -18.14
N THR A 349 9.49 -3.98 -18.50
CA THR A 349 9.79 -2.58 -18.16
C THR A 349 8.87 -1.62 -18.91
N ILE A 350 8.67 -1.85 -20.19
CA ILE A 350 7.73 -1.05 -21.00
C ILE A 350 6.30 -1.25 -20.49
N HIS A 351 5.95 -2.49 -20.19
CA HIS A 351 4.62 -2.83 -19.69
C HIS A 351 4.32 -2.16 -18.34
N ALA A 352 5.26 -2.17 -17.39
CA ALA A 352 5.09 -1.54 -16.08
C ALA A 352 4.85 -0.02 -16.20
N GLU A 353 5.56 0.65 -17.11
CA GLU A 353 5.33 2.07 -17.37
C GLU A 353 3.95 2.32 -17.99
N ASN A 354 3.55 1.53 -18.99
CA ASN A 354 2.23 1.63 -19.62
C ASN A 354 1.09 1.37 -18.61
N TRP A 355 1.27 0.39 -17.73
CA TRP A 355 0.34 0.09 -16.64
C TRP A 355 0.19 1.27 -15.68
N CYS A 356 1.30 1.84 -15.24
CA CYS A 356 1.29 3.03 -14.39
C CYS A 356 0.52 4.19 -15.04
N GLN A 357 0.78 4.46 -16.32
CA GLN A 357 0.10 5.52 -17.08
C GLN A 357 -1.40 5.23 -17.26
N GLN A 358 -1.78 3.97 -17.45
CA GLN A 358 -3.18 3.57 -17.55
C GLN A 358 -3.91 3.79 -16.22
N LEU A 359 -3.33 3.34 -15.11
CA LEU A 359 -3.88 3.55 -13.77
C LEU A 359 -3.97 5.06 -13.42
N ALA A 360 -3.01 5.85 -13.87
CA ALA A 360 -2.99 7.30 -13.60
C ALA A 360 -4.19 8.06 -14.21
N LYS A 361 -4.86 7.48 -15.20
CA LYS A 361 -6.09 8.04 -15.81
C LYS A 361 -7.33 7.82 -14.94
N GLN A 362 -7.27 6.92 -13.97
CA GLN A 362 -8.38 6.64 -13.07
C GLN A 362 -8.45 7.65 -11.93
N THR A 363 -9.64 7.81 -11.37
CA THR A 363 -9.87 8.59 -10.15
C THR A 363 -9.07 7.99 -9.01
N ASN A 364 -8.37 8.82 -8.23
CA ASN A 364 -7.70 8.35 -7.01
C ASN A 364 -8.69 8.20 -5.85
N ILE A 365 -8.31 7.41 -4.86
CA ILE A 365 -9.16 7.04 -3.73
C ILE A 365 -9.67 8.26 -2.94
N SER A 366 -8.82 9.27 -2.70
CA SER A 366 -9.19 10.46 -1.94
C SER A 366 -10.25 11.28 -2.67
N THR A 367 -10.12 11.45 -3.98
CA THR A 367 -11.14 12.09 -4.83
C THR A 367 -12.44 11.29 -4.82
N ALA A 368 -12.39 9.96 -4.92
CA ALA A 368 -13.56 9.11 -4.88
C ALA A 368 -14.29 9.18 -3.53
N LEU A 369 -13.56 9.24 -2.42
CA LEU A 369 -14.12 9.41 -1.07
C LEU A 369 -14.81 10.77 -0.90
N ILE A 370 -14.18 11.86 -1.34
CA ILE A 370 -14.80 13.21 -1.34
C ILE A 370 -16.09 13.20 -2.18
N GLN A 371 -16.06 12.59 -3.37
CA GLN A 371 -17.24 12.50 -4.23
C GLN A 371 -18.37 11.67 -3.59
N SER A 372 -18.03 10.58 -2.91
CA SER A 372 -18.99 9.76 -2.17
C SER A 372 -19.70 10.57 -1.09
N HIS A 373 -18.96 11.41 -0.36
CA HIS A 373 -19.54 12.29 0.65
C HIS A 373 -20.45 13.37 0.03
N LEU A 374 -20.03 14.01 -1.05
CA LEU A 374 -20.85 15.00 -1.75
C LEU A 374 -22.16 14.39 -2.28
N ASN A 375 -22.12 13.15 -2.76
CA ASN A 375 -23.31 12.43 -3.19
C ASN A 375 -24.21 12.06 -2.00
N TRP A 376 -23.62 11.64 -0.86
CA TRP A 376 -24.34 11.39 0.38
C TRP A 376 -25.14 12.61 0.85
N LEU A 377 -24.51 13.79 0.85
CA LEU A 377 -25.18 15.05 1.24
C LEU A 377 -26.35 15.41 0.32
N LYS A 378 -26.24 15.15 -0.98
CA LYS A 378 -27.35 15.38 -1.93
C LYS A 378 -28.53 14.48 -1.63
N CYS A 379 -28.30 13.19 -1.34
CA CYS A 379 -29.35 12.24 -0.99
C CYS A 379 -30.02 12.60 0.35
N ALA A 380 -29.24 13.01 1.36
CA ALA A 380 -29.77 13.46 2.65
C ALA A 380 -30.67 14.71 2.52
N ASN A 381 -30.27 15.68 1.71
CA ASN A 381 -31.06 16.90 1.45
C ASN A 381 -32.38 16.61 0.69
N ILE A 382 -32.40 15.63 -0.22
CA ILE A 382 -33.62 15.25 -0.95
C ILE A 382 -34.64 14.63 0.02
N ASN A 383 -34.19 13.79 0.94
CA ASN A 383 -35.08 13.15 1.94
C ASN A 383 -35.66 14.12 2.97
N THR A 384 -35.01 15.26 3.21
CA THR A 384 -35.52 16.33 4.08
C THR A 384 -36.58 17.22 3.39
N ILE A 385 -36.53 17.30 2.04
CA ILE A 385 -37.47 18.14 1.23
C ILE A 385 -38.78 17.38 0.94
N HIS A 386 -38.75 16.04 0.91
CA HIS A 386 -39.92 15.18 0.73
C HIS A 386 -40.02 14.18 1.89
N PRO A 387 -40.51 14.60 3.09
CA PRO A 387 -40.87 13.61 4.07
C PRO A 387 -42.02 12.78 3.46
N SER A 388 -41.77 11.47 3.29
CA SER A 388 -42.75 10.53 2.75
C SER A 388 -44.05 10.68 3.57
N SER A 389 -45.08 11.26 2.97
CA SER A 389 -46.45 11.22 3.44
C SER A 389 -46.99 9.80 3.30
N SER A 390 -46.56 8.91 4.20
CA SER A 390 -47.24 7.63 4.43
C SER A 390 -48.06 7.76 5.70
N GLY A 391 -49.19 8.46 5.56
CA GLY A 391 -50.33 8.38 6.47
C GLY A 391 -51.41 7.57 5.78
N HIS A 392 -51.68 6.48 6.33
CA HIS A 392 -52.89 5.67 6.54
C HIS A 392 -52.61 4.19 6.35
#